data_64e652b504f34d908403e43551aeb5c3
#
_entry.id   64e652b504f34d908403e43551aeb5c3
#
_cell.length_a   1.000
_cell.length_b   1.000
_cell.length_c   1.000
_cell.angle_alpha   90.00
_cell.angle_beta   90.00
_cell.angle_gamma   90.00
#
_symmetry.space_group_name_H-M   'P 1'
#
loop_
_entity.id
_entity.type
_entity.pdbx_description
1 polymer ?
#
loop_
_entity_poly.entity_id
_entity_poly.type
_entity_poly.pdbx_seq_one_letter_code
_entity_poly.pdbx_strand_id
1 'polypeptide(L)'
;MEMVKAIGLKKYYVTDTYEVHALDGVTFSVEDGEFLAIVGTSGSGKTTLLNLLGGLDVPTEGGVWIRGKSLKDMEAEERTIFRRRNIGFVFQQYNLVPVLSVYENIVLPLRLDGTGIDQELFEEIVMLLGIQNQLERLPGTLSGGQQQRVAIARALMTKPA
;
A
#
# COMPACT_ATOMS: atom_id res chain seq x y z
N MET A 1 11.21 17.49 -0.43
CA MET A 1 12.14 16.32 -0.22
C MET A 1 11.56 15.14 -0.98
N GLU A 2 12.39 14.48 -1.84
CA GLU A 2 11.89 13.29 -2.58
C GLU A 2 11.40 12.21 -1.60
N MET A 3 10.10 11.90 -1.66
CA MET A 3 9.48 10.85 -0.86
C MET A 3 9.56 9.51 -1.56
N VAL A 4 9.28 9.49 -2.85
CA VAL A 4 9.37 8.29 -3.69
C VAL A 4 10.20 8.63 -4.91
N LYS A 5 11.12 7.73 -5.28
CA LYS A 5 11.91 7.83 -6.50
C LYS A 5 11.92 6.47 -7.20
N ALA A 6 11.59 6.47 -8.46
CA ALA A 6 11.67 5.32 -9.36
C ALA A 6 12.66 5.62 -10.46
N ILE A 7 13.63 4.74 -10.72
CA ILE A 7 14.64 4.92 -11.76
C ILE A 7 14.72 3.68 -12.63
N GLY A 8 14.41 3.85 -13.92
CA GLY A 8 14.57 2.82 -14.93
C GLY A 8 13.81 1.52 -14.62
N LEU A 9 12.63 1.64 -13.97
CA LEU A 9 11.87 0.47 -13.55
C LEU A 9 11.45 -0.35 -14.75
N LYS A 10 11.88 -1.61 -14.76
CA LYS A 10 11.39 -2.64 -15.68
C LYS A 10 10.78 -3.80 -14.89
N LYS A 11 9.71 -4.34 -15.39
CA LYS A 11 9.12 -5.57 -14.89
C LYS A 11 8.67 -6.45 -16.03
N TYR A 12 9.36 -7.58 -16.17
CA TYR A 12 9.10 -8.59 -17.18
C TYR A 12 8.61 -9.87 -16.49
N TYR A 13 7.48 -10.38 -16.94
CA TYR A 13 6.96 -11.67 -16.52
C TYR A 13 7.25 -12.68 -17.61
N VAL A 14 8.10 -13.64 -17.32
CA VAL A 14 8.53 -14.68 -18.26
C VAL A 14 7.83 -15.98 -17.91
N THR A 15 7.19 -16.58 -18.91
CA THR A 15 6.64 -17.94 -18.87
C THR A 15 7.33 -18.79 -19.92
N ASP A 16 7.10 -20.10 -19.92
CA ASP A 16 7.71 -21.01 -20.90
C ASP A 16 7.35 -20.69 -22.37
N THR A 17 6.29 -19.91 -22.61
CA THR A 17 5.73 -19.66 -23.93
C THR A 17 5.73 -18.18 -24.34
N TYR A 18 5.81 -17.25 -23.43
CA TYR A 18 5.79 -15.81 -23.72
C TYR A 18 6.44 -14.96 -22.62
N GLU A 19 6.86 -13.77 -23.01
CA GLU A 19 7.36 -12.73 -22.12
C GLU A 19 6.44 -11.52 -22.20
N VAL A 20 6.06 -10.98 -21.03
CA VAL A 20 5.24 -9.77 -20.93
C VAL A 20 6.06 -8.66 -20.28
N HIS A 21 6.31 -7.59 -21.01
CA HIS A 21 6.94 -6.37 -20.51
C HIS A 21 5.86 -5.48 -19.86
N ALA A 22 5.59 -5.70 -18.58
CA ALA A 22 4.56 -4.94 -17.88
C ALA A 22 5.01 -3.50 -17.60
N LEU A 23 6.31 -3.27 -17.41
CA LEU A 23 6.94 -1.95 -17.32
C LEU A 23 8.27 -1.99 -18.08
N ASP A 24 8.59 -0.94 -18.82
CA ASP A 24 9.82 -0.85 -19.61
C ASP A 24 10.48 0.53 -19.48
N GLY A 25 11.24 0.72 -18.40
CA GLY A 25 12.09 1.89 -18.20
C GLY A 25 11.40 3.11 -17.56
N VAL A 26 10.43 2.91 -16.65
CA VAL A 26 9.71 4.01 -15.99
C VAL A 26 10.62 4.73 -14.98
N THR A 27 10.71 6.07 -15.12
CA THR A 27 11.48 6.93 -14.21
C THR A 27 10.67 8.16 -13.82
N PHE A 28 10.53 8.42 -12.52
CA PHE A 28 9.90 9.61 -11.94
C PHE A 28 10.25 9.76 -10.46
N SER A 29 9.92 10.91 -9.89
CA SER A 29 9.95 11.14 -8.44
C SER A 29 8.66 11.78 -7.97
N VAL A 30 8.36 11.62 -6.68
CA VAL A 30 7.22 12.23 -5.97
C VAL A 30 7.79 12.96 -4.76
N GLU A 31 7.46 14.22 -4.63
CA GLU A 31 7.88 15.05 -3.52
C GLU A 31 6.96 14.90 -2.30
N ASP A 32 7.46 15.34 -1.15
CA ASP A 32 6.67 15.39 0.08
C ASP A 32 5.42 16.28 -0.11
N GLY A 33 4.24 15.75 0.29
CA GLY A 33 2.95 16.41 0.14
C GLY A 33 2.39 16.42 -1.28
N GLU A 34 3.07 15.79 -2.25
CA GLU A 34 2.59 15.72 -3.63
C GLU A 34 1.49 14.68 -3.81
N PHE A 35 0.50 15.01 -4.64
CA PHE A 35 -0.53 14.09 -5.11
C PHE A 35 -0.26 13.69 -6.55
N LEU A 36 0.11 12.43 -6.78
CA LEU A 36 0.39 11.88 -8.11
C LEU A 36 -0.76 10.96 -8.57
N ALA A 37 -1.30 11.21 -9.76
CA ALA A 37 -2.26 10.31 -10.40
C ALA A 37 -1.59 9.51 -11.54
N ILE A 38 -1.68 8.18 -11.48
CA ILE A 38 -1.21 7.26 -12.52
C ILE A 38 -2.41 6.84 -13.36
N VAL A 39 -2.47 7.31 -14.60
CA VAL A 39 -3.59 7.07 -15.52
C VAL A 39 -3.15 6.25 -16.74
N GLY A 40 -4.08 5.55 -17.36
CA GLY A 40 -3.82 4.74 -18.55
C GLY A 40 -4.91 3.68 -18.79
N THR A 41 -4.87 3.04 -19.94
CA THR A 41 -5.80 1.98 -20.33
C THR A 41 -5.66 0.73 -19.45
N SER A 42 -6.62 -0.17 -19.50
CA SER A 42 -6.50 -1.48 -18.84
C SER A 42 -5.29 -2.23 -19.42
N GLY A 43 -4.52 -2.90 -18.56
CA GLY A 43 -3.31 -3.63 -18.98
C GLY A 43 -2.06 -2.77 -19.19
N SER A 44 -2.09 -1.46 -18.96
CA SER A 44 -0.93 -0.56 -19.15
C SER A 44 0.12 -0.60 -18.03
N GLY A 45 0.07 -1.56 -17.11
CA GLY A 45 1.08 -1.74 -16.07
C GLY A 45 0.88 -0.93 -14.79
N LYS A 46 -0.24 -0.17 -14.63
CA LYS A 46 -0.47 0.67 -13.43
C LYS A 46 -0.41 -0.11 -12.11
N THR A 47 -1.08 -1.24 -12.05
CA THR A 47 -1.07 -2.10 -10.85
C THR A 47 0.32 -2.66 -10.59
N THR A 48 1.04 -3.07 -11.63
CA THR A 48 2.43 -3.52 -11.52
C THR A 48 3.32 -2.40 -10.97
N LEU A 49 3.17 -1.18 -11.50
CA LEU A 49 3.91 -0.02 -10.99
C LEU A 49 3.62 0.24 -9.51
N LEU A 50 2.34 0.29 -9.11
CA LEU A 50 1.96 0.47 -7.70
C LEU A 50 2.50 -0.64 -6.79
N ASN A 51 2.50 -1.89 -7.25
CA ASN A 51 3.07 -3.01 -6.49
C ASN A 51 4.58 -2.87 -6.29
N LEU A 52 5.32 -2.40 -7.31
CA LEU A 52 6.75 -2.13 -7.18
C LEU A 52 7.03 -0.96 -6.25
N LEU A 53 6.28 0.15 -6.39
CA LEU A 53 6.39 1.32 -5.50
C LEU A 53 6.06 0.96 -4.05
N GLY A 54 5.06 0.10 -3.85
CA GLY A 54 4.66 -0.39 -2.54
C GLY A 54 5.57 -1.49 -1.96
N GLY A 55 6.60 -1.92 -2.69
CA GLY A 55 7.47 -3.02 -2.25
C GLY A 55 6.78 -4.38 -2.14
N LEU A 56 5.64 -4.56 -2.81
CA LEU A 56 4.90 -5.82 -2.88
C LEU A 56 5.51 -6.78 -3.90
N ASP A 57 6.23 -6.25 -4.89
CA ASP A 57 6.94 -7.00 -5.90
C ASP A 57 8.36 -6.40 -6.09
N VAL A 58 9.22 -7.10 -6.82
CA VAL A 58 10.61 -6.71 -7.10
C VAL A 58 10.75 -6.41 -8.58
N PRO A 59 11.38 -5.28 -8.98
CA PRO A 59 11.61 -5.00 -10.38
C PRO A 59 12.62 -5.97 -11.00
N THR A 60 12.48 -6.22 -12.30
CA THR A 60 13.47 -6.97 -13.09
C THR A 60 14.76 -6.16 -13.22
N GLU A 61 14.61 -4.86 -13.54
CA GLU A 61 15.71 -3.89 -13.58
C GLU A 61 15.27 -2.57 -12.97
N GLY A 62 16.25 -1.71 -12.66
CA GLY A 62 16.00 -0.43 -12.01
C GLY A 62 15.79 -0.55 -10.50
N GLY A 63 15.19 0.46 -9.90
CA GLY A 63 14.97 0.48 -8.46
C GLY A 63 13.93 1.50 -7.99
N VAL A 64 13.45 1.29 -6.76
CA VAL A 64 12.57 2.19 -6.03
C VAL A 64 13.24 2.59 -4.73
N TRP A 65 13.19 3.88 -4.43
CA TRP A 65 13.65 4.47 -3.17
C TRP A 65 12.47 5.17 -2.50
N ILE A 66 12.34 4.97 -1.20
CA ILE A 66 11.36 5.65 -0.36
C ILE A 66 12.11 6.33 0.78
N ARG A 67 11.97 7.65 0.90
CA ARG A 67 12.75 8.47 1.85
C ARG A 67 14.26 8.20 1.74
N GLY A 68 14.76 8.04 0.54
CA GLY A 68 16.17 7.76 0.25
C GLY A 68 16.63 6.32 0.52
N LYS A 69 15.76 5.43 1.02
CA LYS A 69 16.08 4.01 1.23
C LYS A 69 15.69 3.17 0.02
N SER A 70 16.63 2.41 -0.52
CA SER A 70 16.41 1.51 -1.65
C SER A 70 15.64 0.26 -1.21
N LEU A 71 14.50 0.00 -1.84
CA LEU A 71 13.74 -1.24 -1.59
C LEU A 71 14.43 -2.48 -2.16
N LYS A 72 15.25 -2.30 -3.18
CA LYS A 72 15.99 -3.40 -3.83
C LYS A 72 17.07 -4.00 -2.94
N ASP A 73 17.71 -3.14 -2.13
CA ASP A 73 18.84 -3.53 -1.29
C ASP A 73 18.39 -4.17 0.04
N MET A 74 17.07 -4.20 0.29
CA MET A 74 16.49 -4.82 1.47
C MET A 74 16.23 -6.31 1.23
N GLU A 75 16.57 -7.12 2.23
CA GLU A 75 16.11 -8.52 2.29
C GLU A 75 14.58 -8.59 2.40
N ALA A 76 14.00 -9.75 2.04
CA ALA A 76 12.54 -9.91 1.97
C ALA A 76 11.82 -9.58 3.29
N GLU A 77 12.40 -9.97 4.42
CA GLU A 77 11.88 -9.69 5.76
C GLU A 77 11.99 -8.19 6.09
N GLU A 78 13.16 -7.60 5.87
CA GLU A 78 13.41 -6.17 6.09
C GLU A 78 12.45 -5.31 5.26
N ARG A 79 12.27 -5.64 3.98
CA ARG A 79 11.33 -4.94 3.09
C ARG A 79 9.88 -5.07 3.57
N THR A 80 9.49 -6.21 4.14
CA THR A 80 8.16 -6.41 4.73
C THR A 80 7.94 -5.53 5.94
N ILE A 81 8.92 -5.44 6.84
CA ILE A 81 8.89 -4.56 8.02
C ILE A 81 8.88 -3.09 7.57
N PHE A 82 9.75 -2.73 6.63
CA PHE A 82 9.82 -1.36 6.09
C PHE A 82 8.49 -0.92 5.49
N ARG A 83 7.89 -1.75 4.64
CA ARG A 83 6.57 -1.49 4.04
C ARG A 83 5.49 -1.27 5.10
N ARG A 84 5.40 -2.14 6.10
CA ARG A 84 4.42 -2.04 7.18
C ARG A 84 4.49 -0.71 7.92
N ARG A 85 5.70 -0.18 8.10
CA ARG A 85 5.96 1.03 8.90
C ARG A 85 5.93 2.33 8.09
N ASN A 86 6.10 2.27 6.76
CA ASN A 86 6.32 3.46 5.95
C ASN A 86 5.32 3.62 4.80
N ILE A 87 4.54 2.60 4.46
CA ILE A 87 3.66 2.62 3.28
C ILE A 87 2.24 2.26 3.68
N GLY A 88 1.30 3.18 3.49
CA GLY A 88 -0.13 2.90 3.56
C GLY A 88 -0.63 2.41 2.20
N PHE A 89 -1.11 1.17 2.11
CA PHE A 89 -1.60 0.59 0.86
C PHE A 89 -3.11 0.35 0.93
N VAL A 90 -3.83 0.88 -0.04
CA VAL A 90 -5.26 0.62 -0.24
C VAL A 90 -5.44 -0.14 -1.55
N PHE A 91 -5.84 -1.41 -1.46
CA PHE A 91 -6.03 -2.28 -2.62
C PHE A 91 -7.37 -2.00 -3.31
N GLN A 92 -7.44 -2.30 -4.60
CA GLN A 92 -8.67 -2.16 -5.39
C GLN A 92 -9.84 -3.00 -4.80
N GLN A 93 -9.57 -4.17 -4.27
CA GLN A 93 -10.55 -5.05 -3.60
C GLN A 93 -10.53 -4.92 -2.08
N TYR A 94 -9.95 -3.83 -1.55
CA TYR A 94 -9.83 -3.49 -0.12
C TYR A 94 -9.02 -4.50 0.70
N ASN A 95 -9.02 -5.78 0.38
CA ASN A 95 -8.30 -6.87 1.06
C ASN A 95 -8.45 -6.82 2.60
N LEU A 96 -9.69 -6.63 3.07
CA LEU A 96 -10.02 -6.77 4.47
C LEU A 96 -10.04 -8.25 4.85
N VAL A 97 -9.56 -8.55 6.05
CA VAL A 97 -9.60 -9.92 6.59
C VAL A 97 -11.03 -10.22 7.02
N PRO A 98 -11.74 -11.18 6.38
CA PRO A 98 -13.19 -11.32 6.51
C PRO A 98 -13.64 -11.81 7.90
N VAL A 99 -12.77 -12.48 8.64
CA VAL A 99 -13.05 -13.03 9.99
C VAL A 99 -12.72 -12.04 11.12
N LEU A 100 -12.11 -10.91 10.79
CA LEU A 100 -11.80 -9.84 11.73
C LEU A 100 -12.85 -8.74 11.64
N SER A 101 -13.20 -8.13 12.78
CA SER A 101 -14.06 -6.95 12.82
C SER A 101 -13.41 -5.76 12.10
N VAL A 102 -14.19 -4.70 11.88
CA VAL A 102 -13.68 -3.43 11.34
C VAL A 102 -12.55 -2.89 12.20
N TYR A 103 -12.76 -2.84 13.52
CA TYR A 103 -11.73 -2.42 14.47
C TYR A 103 -10.44 -3.22 14.32
N GLU A 104 -10.56 -4.54 14.32
CA GLU A 104 -9.41 -5.45 14.20
C GLU A 104 -8.68 -5.30 12.87
N ASN A 105 -9.40 -5.09 11.76
CA ASN A 105 -8.80 -4.80 10.45
C ASN A 105 -8.00 -3.50 10.46
N ILE A 106 -8.53 -2.44 11.11
CA ILE A 106 -7.87 -1.13 11.17
C ILE A 106 -6.56 -1.23 11.95
N VAL A 107 -6.54 -1.91 13.10
CA VAL A 107 -5.37 -1.99 13.97
C VAL A 107 -4.43 -3.14 13.64
N LEU A 108 -4.78 -3.99 12.68
CA LEU A 108 -4.01 -5.19 12.30
C LEU A 108 -2.53 -4.90 12.02
N PRO A 109 -2.16 -3.88 11.22
CA PRO A 109 -0.75 -3.61 10.96
C PRO A 109 0.06 -3.29 12.23
N LEU A 110 -0.54 -2.56 13.18
CA LEU A 110 0.09 -2.22 14.47
C LEU A 110 0.29 -3.47 15.34
N ARG A 111 -0.72 -4.33 15.40
CA ARG A 111 -0.63 -5.62 16.12
C ARG A 111 0.47 -6.52 15.55
N LEU A 112 0.57 -6.60 14.22
CA LEU A 112 1.62 -7.37 13.54
C LEU A 112 3.03 -6.79 13.75
N ASP A 113 3.13 -5.49 14.01
CA ASP A 113 4.40 -4.81 14.31
C ASP A 113 4.73 -4.81 15.81
N GLY A 114 3.81 -5.27 16.66
CA GLY A 114 3.96 -5.25 18.11
C GLY A 114 3.95 -3.84 18.72
N THR A 115 3.39 -2.86 18.00
CA THR A 115 3.29 -1.47 18.44
C THR A 115 1.96 -1.20 19.13
N GLY A 116 1.94 -0.24 20.06
CA GLY A 116 0.72 0.23 20.71
C GLY A 116 -0.20 0.98 19.75
N ILE A 117 -1.49 1.01 20.08
CA ILE A 117 -2.49 1.77 19.34
C ILE A 117 -2.50 3.18 19.89
N ASP A 118 -2.27 4.17 19.03
CA ASP A 118 -2.50 5.57 19.33
C ASP A 118 -4.02 5.81 19.31
N GLN A 119 -4.61 5.89 20.49
CA GLN A 119 -6.05 5.96 20.66
C GLN A 119 -6.63 7.28 20.13
N GLU A 120 -5.92 8.38 20.29
CA GLU A 120 -6.34 9.70 19.80
C GLU A 120 -6.38 9.71 18.26
N LEU A 121 -5.33 9.23 17.60
CA LEU A 121 -5.29 9.10 16.15
C LEU A 121 -6.37 8.13 15.64
N PHE A 122 -6.59 7.00 16.33
CA PHE A 122 -7.64 6.06 15.96
C PHE A 122 -9.02 6.72 15.95
N GLU A 123 -9.36 7.44 17.00
CA GLU A 123 -10.65 8.13 17.13
C GLU A 123 -10.80 9.22 16.07
N GLU A 124 -9.74 9.99 15.79
CA GLU A 124 -9.71 11.00 14.73
C GLU A 124 -9.99 10.39 13.36
N ILE A 125 -9.26 9.33 12.98
CA ILE A 125 -9.42 8.65 11.68
C ILE A 125 -10.82 8.06 11.55
N VAL A 126 -11.31 7.37 12.58
CA VAL A 126 -12.63 6.74 12.59
C VAL A 126 -13.74 7.77 12.46
N MET A 127 -13.61 8.92 13.11
CA MET A 127 -14.54 10.04 13.03
C MET A 127 -14.50 10.68 11.64
N LEU A 128 -13.31 10.99 11.13
CA LEU A 128 -13.11 11.60 9.80
C LEU A 128 -13.75 10.75 8.69
N LEU A 129 -13.62 9.42 8.79
CA LEU A 129 -14.14 8.49 7.78
C LEU A 129 -15.61 8.08 8.03
N GLY A 130 -16.21 8.49 9.16
CA GLY A 130 -17.61 8.22 9.50
C GLY A 130 -17.91 6.72 9.65
N ILE A 131 -17.02 5.98 10.32
CA ILE A 131 -17.13 4.51 10.51
C ILE A 131 -17.28 4.09 11.97
N GLN A 132 -17.60 5.01 12.89
CA GLN A 132 -17.72 4.76 14.32
C GLN A 132 -18.72 3.64 14.64
N ASN A 133 -19.86 3.64 13.95
CA ASN A 133 -20.95 2.69 14.20
C ASN A 133 -20.72 1.31 13.54
N GLN A 134 -19.59 1.10 12.86
CA GLN A 134 -19.26 -0.13 12.16
C GLN A 134 -18.14 -0.94 12.82
N LEU A 135 -17.50 -0.44 13.87
CA LEU A 135 -16.27 -1.01 14.44
C LEU A 135 -16.37 -2.49 14.80
N GLU A 136 -17.51 -2.92 15.31
CA GLU A 136 -17.77 -4.31 15.70
C GLU A 136 -18.28 -5.20 14.56
N ARG A 137 -18.55 -4.62 13.39
CA ARG A 137 -19.11 -5.36 12.26
C ARG A 137 -18.01 -6.12 11.49
N LEU A 138 -18.42 -7.20 10.83
CA LEU A 138 -17.53 -7.93 9.90
C LEU A 138 -17.57 -7.29 8.50
N PRO A 139 -16.46 -7.34 7.74
CA PRO A 139 -16.36 -6.75 6.40
C PRO A 139 -17.49 -7.16 5.45
N GLY A 140 -17.92 -8.44 5.48
CA GLY A 140 -18.99 -8.94 4.61
C GLY A 140 -20.37 -8.32 4.84
N THR A 141 -20.56 -7.58 5.94
CA THR A 141 -21.82 -6.87 6.23
C THR A 141 -21.80 -5.40 5.82
N LEU A 142 -20.69 -4.94 5.24
CA LEU A 142 -20.46 -3.56 4.84
C LEU A 142 -20.71 -3.36 3.33
N SER A 143 -21.18 -2.16 2.96
CA SER A 143 -21.16 -1.75 1.56
C SER A 143 -19.72 -1.56 1.05
N GLY A 144 -19.52 -1.59 -0.28
CA GLY A 144 -18.20 -1.37 -0.88
C GLY A 144 -17.54 -0.06 -0.44
N GLY A 145 -18.30 1.04 -0.37
CA GLY A 145 -17.80 2.32 0.12
C GLY A 145 -17.42 2.31 1.61
N GLN A 146 -18.12 1.53 2.43
CA GLN A 146 -17.74 1.34 3.83
C GLN A 146 -16.47 0.49 3.96
N GLN A 147 -16.34 -0.59 3.19
CA GLN A 147 -15.12 -1.40 3.14
C GLN A 147 -13.90 -0.57 2.69
N GLN A 148 -14.09 0.30 1.70
CA GLN A 148 -13.04 1.22 1.24
C GLN A 148 -12.58 2.15 2.36
N ARG A 149 -13.51 2.75 3.11
CA ARG A 149 -13.16 3.62 4.25
C ARG A 149 -12.41 2.86 5.35
N VAL A 150 -12.78 1.62 5.62
CA VAL A 150 -12.04 0.76 6.56
C VAL A 150 -10.61 0.47 6.06
N ALA A 151 -10.44 0.20 4.76
CA ALA A 151 -9.12 0.01 4.17
C ALA A 151 -8.25 1.28 4.22
N ILE A 152 -8.86 2.45 4.04
CA ILE A 152 -8.19 3.75 4.20
C ILE A 152 -7.79 3.96 5.66
N ALA A 153 -8.70 3.70 6.63
CA ALA A 153 -8.40 3.80 8.06
C ALA A 153 -7.19 2.91 8.42
N ARG A 154 -7.20 1.64 7.98
CA ARG A 154 -6.09 0.71 8.18
C ARG A 154 -4.76 1.24 7.63
N ALA A 155 -4.78 1.85 6.45
CA ALA A 155 -3.58 2.40 5.84
C ALA A 155 -3.03 3.62 6.62
N LEU A 156 -3.91 4.48 7.16
CA LEU A 156 -3.53 5.68 7.90
C LEU A 156 -3.01 5.39 9.31
N MET A 157 -3.45 4.29 9.94
CA MET A 157 -3.06 3.95 11.31
C MET A 157 -1.57 3.73 11.50
N THR A 158 -0.83 3.36 10.45
CA THR A 158 0.62 3.17 10.51
C THR A 158 1.40 4.48 10.40
N LYS A 159 0.73 5.63 10.27
CA LYS A 159 1.35 6.94 10.02
C LYS A 159 2.35 6.85 8.85
N PRO A 160 1.91 6.42 7.66
CA PRO A 160 2.81 6.23 6.53
C PRO A 160 3.56 7.51 6.15
N ALA A 161 4.61 7.32 5.38
CA ALA A 161 5.43 8.41 4.87
C ALA A 161 4.65 9.38 3.98
#